data_4dabf33067217debe159052e63467418
#
_entry.id   4dabf33067217debe159052e63467418
#
_cell.length_a   1.000
_cell.length_b   1.000
_cell.length_c   1.000
_cell.angle_alpha   90.00
_cell.angle_beta   90.00
_cell.angle_gamma   90.00
#
_symmetry.space_group_name_H-M   'P 1'
#
loop_
_entity.id
_entity.type
_entity.pdbx_description
1 polymer ?
#
loop_
_entity_poly.entity_id
_entity_poly.type
_entity_poly.pdbx_seq_one_letter_code
_entity_poly.pdbx_strand_id
1 'polypeptide(L)'
;MKKVAVVGYGNTKFTKDELPIESLLLESTKQVFDTTKNLSQDLIDGVIVSTNDNSKYLGAILSELSGIKPKISHTVEHLCSSGSSAVISGFSYIASGLADTVLVTGADKIGNPGQILEWDKSRGEYDHPIYWASMFTKAHKRQFSTTDEELAIVSAKNHKQAMDNPNAYSHKPYTISEIMNSKNVTEDLRILDCSYSCSGSSSILLTSEENAKRFTDEPIWISGIGQKTNSASFTKNELTTLSSTVTAANNAYKMAKITPQEIDTAEIHDAFSVCELMAVEDLSLTEKNTGAMYVRNLFNTEDVSYTHLTLPTKA
;
A
#
# COMPACT_ATOMS: atom_id res chain seq x y z
N MET A 1 -25.17 3.68 -9.14
CA MET A 1 -23.71 3.45 -9.21
C MET A 1 -23.52 1.96 -9.40
N LYS A 2 -22.80 1.52 -10.46
CA LYS A 2 -22.50 0.11 -10.67
C LYS A 2 -21.61 -0.39 -9.53
N LYS A 3 -21.80 -1.68 -9.14
CA LYS A 3 -20.85 -2.33 -8.24
C LYS A 3 -19.58 -2.68 -9.01
N VAL A 4 -18.46 -2.68 -8.32
CA VAL A 4 -17.14 -2.94 -8.88
C VAL A 4 -16.50 -4.11 -8.15
N ALA A 5 -15.92 -5.02 -8.92
CA ALA A 5 -15.19 -6.17 -8.37
C ALA A 5 -13.75 -6.22 -8.86
N VAL A 6 -12.87 -6.75 -8.03
CA VAL A 6 -11.56 -7.26 -8.43
C VAL A 6 -11.77 -8.70 -8.94
N VAL A 7 -11.31 -8.98 -10.14
CA VAL A 7 -11.54 -10.27 -10.82
C VAL A 7 -10.25 -10.94 -11.32
N GLY A 8 -9.13 -10.28 -11.20
CA GLY A 8 -7.81 -10.79 -11.58
C GLY A 8 -6.71 -10.00 -10.91
N TYR A 9 -5.57 -10.62 -10.76
CA TYR A 9 -4.39 -9.99 -10.18
C TYR A 9 -3.09 -10.56 -10.77
N GLY A 10 -2.02 -9.78 -10.66
CA GLY A 10 -0.66 -10.21 -10.96
C GLY A 10 0.31 -9.46 -10.07
N ASN A 11 1.39 -10.11 -9.65
CA ASN A 11 2.36 -9.52 -8.75
C ASN A 11 3.75 -10.08 -9.02
N THR A 12 4.72 -9.22 -9.30
CA THR A 12 6.10 -9.65 -9.46
C THR A 12 6.73 -10.00 -8.10
N LYS A 13 7.81 -10.73 -8.11
CA LYS A 13 8.67 -10.83 -6.94
C LYS A 13 9.35 -9.47 -6.72
N PHE A 14 9.44 -9.04 -5.46
CA PHE A 14 10.17 -7.82 -5.12
C PHE A 14 11.67 -8.12 -4.96
N THR A 15 12.51 -7.37 -5.67
CA THR A 15 13.95 -7.65 -5.77
C THR A 15 14.80 -6.40 -5.62
N LYS A 16 16.13 -6.61 -5.51
CA LYS A 16 17.14 -5.53 -5.62
C LYS A 16 17.58 -5.25 -7.07
N ASP A 17 17.04 -5.96 -8.03
CA ASP A 17 17.47 -5.83 -9.40
C ASP A 17 17.03 -4.49 -9.98
N GLU A 18 17.91 -3.84 -10.71
CA GLU A 18 17.60 -2.63 -11.46
C GLU A 18 16.90 -3.02 -12.77
N LEU A 19 15.59 -3.14 -12.72
CA LEU A 19 14.78 -3.50 -13.88
C LEU A 19 14.12 -2.24 -14.49
N PRO A 20 13.95 -2.18 -15.81
CA PRO A 20 13.14 -1.14 -16.42
C PRO A 20 11.70 -1.18 -15.87
N ILE A 21 11.15 -0.01 -15.55
CA ILE A 21 9.80 0.07 -14.97
C ILE A 21 8.74 -0.51 -15.90
N GLU A 22 8.93 -0.34 -17.20
CA GLU A 22 8.05 -0.88 -18.24
C GLU A 22 8.03 -2.41 -18.23
N SER A 23 9.16 -3.04 -17.96
CA SER A 23 9.26 -4.51 -17.85
C SER A 23 8.52 -5.01 -16.62
N LEU A 24 8.62 -4.32 -15.48
CA LEU A 24 7.90 -4.65 -14.25
C LEU A 24 6.39 -4.54 -14.47
N LEU A 25 5.92 -3.43 -15.06
CA LEU A 25 4.52 -3.21 -15.37
C LEU A 25 3.96 -4.30 -16.30
N LEU A 26 4.72 -4.64 -17.33
CA LEU A 26 4.31 -5.66 -18.31
C LEU A 26 4.24 -7.06 -17.68
N GLU A 27 5.19 -7.40 -16.82
CA GLU A 27 5.22 -8.72 -16.15
C GLU A 27 4.01 -8.93 -15.25
N SER A 28 3.68 -7.99 -14.36
CA SER A 28 2.49 -8.10 -13.52
C SER A 28 1.20 -8.05 -14.34
N THR A 29 1.16 -7.26 -15.41
CA THR A 29 0.03 -7.23 -16.35
C THR A 29 -0.17 -8.58 -17.04
N LYS A 30 0.91 -9.22 -17.50
CA LYS A 30 0.86 -10.55 -18.13
C LYS A 30 0.26 -11.57 -17.17
N GLN A 31 0.65 -11.55 -15.90
CA GLN A 31 0.07 -12.46 -14.90
C GLN A 31 -1.43 -12.26 -14.73
N VAL A 32 -1.96 -11.03 -14.86
CA VAL A 32 -3.41 -10.80 -14.87
C VAL A 32 -4.09 -11.54 -16.03
N PHE A 33 -3.48 -11.51 -17.24
CA PHE A 33 -4.02 -12.27 -18.36
C PHE A 33 -3.92 -13.79 -18.17
N ASP A 34 -2.81 -14.26 -17.60
CA ASP A 34 -2.58 -15.68 -17.36
C ASP A 34 -3.52 -16.27 -16.29
N THR A 35 -3.95 -15.47 -15.31
CA THR A 35 -4.78 -15.90 -14.17
C THR A 35 -6.27 -15.60 -14.33
N THR A 36 -6.66 -14.72 -15.25
CA THR A 36 -8.05 -14.30 -15.41
C THR A 36 -8.72 -15.02 -16.57
N LYS A 37 -9.79 -15.76 -16.28
CA LYS A 37 -10.55 -16.50 -17.30
C LYS A 37 -11.11 -15.54 -18.37
N ASN A 38 -11.11 -15.98 -19.63
CA ASN A 38 -11.76 -15.29 -20.76
C ASN A 38 -11.34 -13.82 -20.96
N LEU A 39 -10.19 -13.40 -20.41
CA LEU A 39 -9.68 -12.05 -20.60
C LEU A 39 -8.96 -11.94 -21.94
N SER A 40 -9.24 -10.88 -22.68
CA SER A 40 -8.53 -10.46 -23.88
C SER A 40 -8.32 -8.94 -23.87
N GLN A 41 -7.37 -8.46 -24.65
CA GLN A 41 -6.97 -7.03 -24.66
C GLN A 41 -8.12 -6.10 -25.05
N ASP A 42 -9.00 -6.53 -25.94
CA ASP A 42 -10.16 -5.78 -26.43
C ASP A 42 -11.26 -5.58 -25.40
N LEU A 43 -11.20 -6.32 -24.29
CA LEU A 43 -12.16 -6.19 -23.17
C LEU A 43 -11.74 -5.13 -22.14
N ILE A 44 -10.53 -4.59 -22.23
CA ILE A 44 -10.02 -3.61 -21.28
C ILE A 44 -10.27 -2.20 -21.81
N ASP A 45 -11.19 -1.49 -21.16
CA ASP A 45 -11.58 -0.13 -21.50
C ASP A 45 -10.61 0.93 -20.94
N GLY A 46 -9.95 0.62 -19.84
CA GLY A 46 -9.06 1.55 -19.15
C GLY A 46 -7.75 0.92 -18.68
N VAL A 47 -6.66 1.67 -18.77
CA VAL A 47 -5.35 1.34 -18.20
C VAL A 47 -4.88 2.48 -17.31
N ILE A 48 -4.75 2.22 -16.02
CA ILE A 48 -4.28 3.22 -15.05
C ILE A 48 -2.99 2.70 -14.44
N VAL A 49 -1.93 3.48 -14.59
CA VAL A 49 -0.63 3.16 -14.00
C VAL A 49 -0.37 4.06 -12.79
N SER A 50 0.14 3.50 -11.73
CA SER A 50 0.62 4.24 -10.56
C SER A 50 2.12 4.02 -10.35
N THR A 51 2.83 5.07 -9.99
CA THR A 51 4.25 5.02 -9.70
C THR A 51 4.70 6.22 -8.87
N ASN A 52 5.79 6.05 -8.16
CA ASN A 52 6.56 7.12 -7.53
C ASN A 52 7.81 7.49 -8.35
N ASP A 53 8.08 6.75 -9.42
CA ASP A 53 9.16 7.04 -10.35
C ASP A 53 8.86 8.31 -11.16
N ASN A 54 9.91 9.00 -11.55
CA ASN A 54 9.79 10.20 -12.41
C ASN A 54 9.44 9.87 -13.87
N SER A 55 9.27 8.61 -14.22
CA SER A 55 8.88 8.16 -15.55
C SER A 55 7.48 8.69 -15.88
N LYS A 56 7.37 9.21 -17.10
CA LYS A 56 6.12 9.82 -17.58
C LYS A 56 5.47 8.95 -18.63
N TYR A 57 4.16 9.16 -18.84
CA TYR A 57 3.44 8.55 -19.96
C TYR A 57 3.24 7.03 -19.83
N LEU A 58 3.46 6.46 -18.64
CA LEU A 58 3.49 5.01 -18.44
C LEU A 58 2.17 4.31 -18.79
N GLY A 59 1.02 4.96 -18.61
CA GLY A 59 -0.26 4.40 -19.02
C GLY A 59 -0.31 4.10 -20.53
N ALA A 60 0.13 5.03 -21.37
CA ALA A 60 0.16 4.84 -22.82
C ALA A 60 1.24 3.83 -23.23
N ILE A 61 2.42 3.88 -22.60
CA ILE A 61 3.52 2.93 -22.86
C ILE A 61 3.07 1.50 -22.53
N LEU A 62 2.46 1.28 -21.38
CA LEU A 62 1.94 -0.04 -21.00
C LEU A 62 0.86 -0.52 -21.98
N SER A 63 -0.04 0.37 -22.39
CA SER A 63 -1.10 0.04 -23.35
C SER A 63 -0.51 -0.44 -24.68
N GLU A 64 0.52 0.24 -25.17
CA GLU A 64 1.21 -0.15 -26.41
C GLU A 64 1.94 -1.50 -26.24
N LEU A 65 2.73 -1.65 -25.17
CA LEU A 65 3.51 -2.88 -24.93
C LEU A 65 2.63 -4.11 -24.70
N SER A 66 1.47 -3.95 -24.08
CA SER A 66 0.52 -5.04 -23.79
C SER A 66 -0.46 -5.31 -24.94
N GLY A 67 -0.49 -4.46 -25.97
CA GLY A 67 -1.45 -4.55 -27.08
C GLY A 67 -2.86 -4.13 -26.72
N ILE A 68 -3.09 -3.54 -25.54
CA ILE A 68 -4.40 -3.02 -25.13
C ILE A 68 -4.67 -1.69 -25.85
N LYS A 69 -5.90 -1.50 -26.31
CA LYS A 69 -6.34 -0.24 -26.93
C LYS A 69 -7.45 0.40 -26.09
N PRO A 70 -7.10 0.95 -24.91
CA PRO A 70 -8.10 1.43 -23.98
C PRO A 70 -8.72 2.76 -24.43
N LYS A 71 -9.95 3.02 -24.01
CA LYS A 71 -10.60 4.34 -24.13
C LYS A 71 -9.99 5.37 -23.16
N ILE A 72 -9.46 4.88 -22.02
CA ILE A 72 -8.93 5.69 -20.93
C ILE A 72 -7.55 5.17 -20.58
N SER A 73 -6.52 6.05 -20.62
CA SER A 73 -5.19 5.68 -20.16
C SER A 73 -4.49 6.89 -19.54
N HIS A 74 -3.97 6.74 -18.33
CA HIS A 74 -3.18 7.77 -17.66
C HIS A 74 -2.34 7.22 -16.52
N THR A 75 -1.45 8.04 -16.01
CA THR A 75 -0.61 7.76 -14.84
C THR A 75 -1.13 8.56 -13.64
N VAL A 76 -1.15 7.93 -12.47
CA VAL A 76 -1.51 8.54 -11.17
C VAL A 76 -0.27 8.58 -10.30
N GLU A 77 -0.01 9.74 -9.72
CA GLU A 77 1.01 9.96 -8.71
C GLU A 77 0.35 10.57 -7.47
N HIS A 78 0.59 9.99 -6.32
CA HIS A 78 0.16 10.48 -5.01
C HIS A 78 1.07 9.90 -3.91
N LEU A 79 2.38 9.95 -4.16
CA LEU A 79 3.41 9.36 -3.31
C LEU A 79 3.06 7.91 -2.92
N CYS A 80 3.23 7.56 -1.65
CA CYS A 80 2.94 6.21 -1.13
C CYS A 80 1.49 5.74 -1.34
N SER A 81 0.53 6.64 -1.59
CA SER A 81 -0.87 6.29 -1.87
C SER A 81 -1.23 6.27 -3.36
N SER A 82 -0.23 6.29 -4.26
CA SER A 82 -0.46 6.27 -5.71
C SER A 82 -1.28 5.05 -6.15
N GLY A 83 -0.95 3.86 -5.64
CA GLY A 83 -1.68 2.62 -5.93
C GLY A 83 -3.16 2.70 -5.52
N SER A 84 -3.44 3.11 -4.29
CA SER A 84 -4.82 3.28 -3.80
C SER A 84 -5.59 4.34 -4.60
N SER A 85 -4.93 5.44 -4.96
CA SER A 85 -5.54 6.49 -5.80
C SER A 85 -5.85 6.00 -7.21
N ALA A 86 -5.00 5.14 -7.79
CA ALA A 86 -5.26 4.50 -9.08
C ALA A 86 -6.44 3.53 -9.01
N VAL A 87 -6.55 2.74 -7.93
CA VAL A 87 -7.72 1.86 -7.69
C VAL A 87 -9.01 2.67 -7.57
N ILE A 88 -8.98 3.78 -6.80
CA ILE A 88 -10.14 4.68 -6.67
C ILE A 88 -10.52 5.30 -8.02
N SER A 89 -9.55 5.65 -8.85
CA SER A 89 -9.81 6.16 -10.21
C SER A 89 -10.48 5.10 -11.08
N GLY A 90 -9.95 3.87 -11.11
CA GLY A 90 -10.55 2.75 -11.83
C GLY A 90 -11.96 2.41 -11.35
N PHE A 91 -12.15 2.36 -10.03
CA PHE A 91 -13.47 2.21 -9.42
C PHE A 91 -14.44 3.31 -9.91
N SER A 92 -14.00 4.57 -9.91
CA SER A 92 -14.85 5.71 -10.29
C SER A 92 -15.27 5.65 -11.77
N TYR A 93 -14.39 5.25 -12.67
CA TYR A 93 -14.72 5.06 -14.08
C TYR A 93 -15.76 3.97 -14.29
N ILE A 94 -15.63 2.85 -13.59
CA ILE A 94 -16.60 1.75 -13.70
C ILE A 94 -17.92 2.13 -13.04
N ALA A 95 -17.88 2.68 -11.84
CA ALA A 95 -19.07 3.06 -11.08
C ALA A 95 -19.92 4.14 -11.77
N SER A 96 -19.28 5.02 -12.55
CA SER A 96 -19.95 6.03 -13.37
C SER A 96 -20.42 5.54 -14.74
N GLY A 97 -20.00 4.34 -15.17
CA GLY A 97 -20.32 3.78 -16.48
C GLY A 97 -19.47 4.28 -17.64
N LEU A 98 -18.37 4.99 -17.36
CA LEU A 98 -17.40 5.43 -18.38
C LEU A 98 -16.52 4.30 -18.90
N ALA A 99 -16.34 3.25 -18.09
CA ALA A 99 -15.66 2.00 -18.43
C ALA A 99 -16.39 0.83 -17.80
N ASP A 100 -16.23 -0.37 -18.36
CA ASP A 100 -16.71 -1.61 -17.76
C ASP A 100 -15.58 -2.44 -17.18
N THR A 101 -14.39 -2.39 -17.75
CA THR A 101 -13.23 -3.14 -17.27
C THR A 101 -11.98 -2.26 -17.30
N VAL A 102 -11.26 -2.18 -16.18
CA VAL A 102 -10.08 -1.34 -16.00
C VAL A 102 -8.94 -2.14 -15.40
N LEU A 103 -7.80 -2.12 -16.08
CA LEU A 103 -6.54 -2.61 -15.55
C LEU A 103 -5.89 -1.49 -14.73
N VAL A 104 -5.58 -1.78 -13.48
CA VAL A 104 -4.81 -0.89 -12.59
C VAL A 104 -3.49 -1.58 -12.27
N THR A 105 -2.38 -0.93 -12.60
CA THR A 105 -1.03 -1.48 -12.42
C THR A 105 -0.15 -0.45 -11.70
N GLY A 106 0.59 -0.90 -10.70
CA GLY A 106 1.57 -0.07 -9.99
C GLY A 106 2.95 -0.69 -10.08
N ALA A 107 3.98 0.14 -10.28
CA ALA A 107 5.37 -0.30 -10.22
C ALA A 107 6.27 0.80 -9.68
N ASP A 108 7.28 0.36 -8.92
CA ASP A 108 8.43 1.18 -8.56
C ASP A 108 9.72 0.38 -8.72
N LYS A 109 10.84 1.07 -8.87
CA LYS A 109 12.14 0.45 -9.04
C LYS A 109 13.17 1.00 -8.08
N ILE A 110 14.15 0.20 -7.75
CA ILE A 110 15.35 0.62 -7.03
C ILE A 110 16.14 1.61 -7.87
N GLY A 111 16.89 2.53 -7.23
CA GLY A 111 17.61 3.59 -7.93
C GLY A 111 16.80 4.87 -8.12
N ASN A 112 15.51 4.86 -7.85
CA ASN A 112 14.77 6.09 -7.61
C ASN A 112 15.37 6.76 -6.37
N PRO A 113 15.76 8.05 -6.43
CA PRO A 113 16.41 8.74 -5.30
C PRO A 113 15.56 8.81 -4.04
N GLY A 114 14.38 8.20 -4.05
CA GLY A 114 13.41 8.31 -2.99
C GLY A 114 12.60 9.59 -3.10
N GLN A 115 11.70 9.75 -2.16
CA GLN A 115 10.82 10.90 -2.15
C GLN A 115 11.51 12.07 -1.47
N ILE A 116 12.09 12.96 -2.25
CA ILE A 116 12.58 14.23 -1.74
C ILE A 116 11.40 15.18 -1.65
N LEU A 117 11.11 15.65 -0.44
CA LEU A 117 9.95 16.48 -0.17
C LEU A 117 10.35 17.97 -0.25
N GLU A 118 10.81 18.39 -1.41
CA GLU A 118 11.41 19.71 -1.65
C GLU A 118 10.47 20.88 -1.42
N TRP A 119 9.17 20.65 -1.52
CA TRP A 119 8.17 21.71 -1.32
C TRP A 119 8.00 22.13 0.14
N ASP A 120 8.31 21.26 1.09
CA ASP A 120 8.12 21.55 2.52
C ASP A 120 9.33 22.22 3.13
N LYS A 121 9.48 23.50 2.89
CA LYS A 121 10.59 24.32 3.43
C LYS A 121 10.59 24.42 4.96
N SER A 122 9.51 24.03 5.64
CA SER A 122 9.47 23.98 7.12
C SER A 122 10.39 22.94 7.71
N ARG A 123 10.89 22.00 6.90
CA ARG A 123 11.80 20.92 7.31
C ARG A 123 13.27 21.30 7.26
N GLY A 124 13.60 22.44 6.67
CA GLY A 124 15.00 22.77 6.39
C GLY A 124 15.64 21.76 5.43
N GLU A 125 16.71 21.13 5.87
CA GLU A 125 17.45 20.10 5.10
C GLU A 125 16.92 18.68 5.31
N TYR A 126 15.87 18.48 6.12
CA TYR A 126 15.30 17.17 6.44
C TYR A 126 14.18 16.82 5.46
N ASP A 127 14.51 16.63 4.21
CA ASP A 127 13.58 16.43 3.10
C ASP A 127 13.22 14.96 2.80
N HIS A 128 13.92 14.00 3.43
CA HIS A 128 13.63 12.56 3.24
C HIS A 128 12.55 12.07 4.22
N PRO A 129 11.63 11.16 3.80
CA PRO A 129 10.55 10.61 4.63
C PRO A 129 11.00 9.97 5.95
N ILE A 130 12.24 9.49 6.04
CA ILE A 130 12.80 8.94 7.26
C ILE A 130 12.76 9.94 8.44
N TYR A 131 12.87 11.23 8.15
CA TYR A 131 12.77 12.28 9.17
C TYR A 131 11.32 12.47 9.64
N TRP A 132 10.33 12.25 8.78
CA TRP A 132 8.93 12.20 9.21
C TRP A 132 8.69 11.05 10.18
N ALA A 133 9.15 9.85 9.80
CA ALA A 133 9.03 8.69 10.64
C ALA A 133 9.71 8.86 12.00
N SER A 134 10.90 9.48 12.02
CA SER A 134 11.61 9.83 13.26
C SER A 134 10.75 10.76 14.13
N MET A 135 10.14 11.78 13.54
CA MET A 135 9.29 12.71 14.28
C MET A 135 7.99 12.08 14.77
N PHE A 136 7.36 11.22 13.96
CA PHE A 136 6.20 10.43 14.41
C PHE A 136 6.59 9.52 15.57
N THR A 137 7.73 8.82 15.47
CA THR A 137 8.24 7.95 16.53
C THR A 137 8.50 8.73 17.81
N LYS A 138 9.18 9.86 17.72
CA LYS A 138 9.47 10.74 18.86
C LYS A 138 8.19 11.28 19.52
N ALA A 139 7.23 11.71 18.71
CA ALA A 139 5.95 12.20 19.20
C ALA A 139 5.13 11.08 19.88
N HIS A 140 5.11 9.90 19.28
CA HIS A 140 4.40 8.75 19.80
C HIS A 140 5.00 8.25 21.12
N LYS A 141 6.34 8.15 21.22
CA LYS A 141 7.04 7.85 22.48
C LYS A 141 6.71 8.88 23.56
N ARG A 142 6.73 10.17 23.22
CA ARG A 142 6.47 11.25 24.16
C ARG A 142 5.04 11.27 24.66
N GLN A 143 4.07 11.03 23.79
CA GLN A 143 2.66 11.16 24.10
C GLN A 143 2.10 9.89 24.76
N PHE A 144 2.53 8.73 24.29
CA PHE A 144 1.97 7.42 24.66
C PHE A 144 2.94 6.52 25.42
N SER A 145 4.17 7.01 25.68
CA SER A 145 5.24 6.25 26.34
C SER A 145 5.62 4.96 25.59
N THR A 146 5.42 4.93 24.27
CA THR A 146 5.80 3.80 23.41
C THR A 146 7.28 3.49 23.55
N THR A 147 7.59 2.23 23.77
CA THR A 147 8.95 1.74 23.97
C THR A 147 9.60 1.31 22.67
N ASP A 148 10.93 1.23 22.69
CA ASP A 148 11.71 0.68 21.58
C ASP A 148 11.38 -0.80 21.31
N GLU A 149 11.05 -1.56 22.36
CA GLU A 149 10.64 -2.96 22.25
C GLU A 149 9.32 -3.10 21.50
N GLU A 150 8.35 -2.22 21.75
CA GLU A 150 7.06 -2.22 21.05
C GLU A 150 7.22 -1.94 19.55
N LEU A 151 8.10 -1.03 19.17
CA LEU A 151 8.45 -0.81 17.77
C LEU A 151 9.16 -2.02 17.16
N ALA A 152 10.08 -2.65 17.91
CA ALA A 152 10.77 -3.84 17.46
C ALA A 152 9.84 -5.06 17.28
N ILE A 153 8.79 -5.17 18.08
CA ILE A 153 7.74 -6.22 17.90
C ILE A 153 7.05 -6.08 16.55
N VAL A 154 6.71 -4.86 16.12
CA VAL A 154 6.13 -4.63 14.78
C VAL A 154 7.05 -5.21 13.70
N SER A 155 8.32 -4.83 13.75
CA SER A 155 9.31 -5.29 12.77
C SER A 155 9.51 -6.81 12.84
N ALA A 156 9.63 -7.40 14.04
CA ALA A 156 9.78 -8.85 14.22
C ALA A 156 8.58 -9.63 13.66
N LYS A 157 7.36 -9.15 13.93
CA LYS A 157 6.12 -9.72 13.39
C LYS A 157 6.13 -9.73 11.87
N ASN A 158 6.42 -8.58 11.27
CA ASN A 158 6.38 -8.42 9.82
C ASN A 158 7.45 -9.26 9.10
N HIS A 159 8.66 -9.32 9.64
CA HIS A 159 9.70 -10.20 9.12
C HIS A 159 9.36 -11.69 9.27
N LYS A 160 8.71 -12.10 10.38
CA LYS A 160 8.22 -13.47 10.56
C LYS A 160 7.18 -13.83 9.50
N GLN A 161 6.19 -12.97 9.29
CA GLN A 161 5.13 -13.19 8.30
C GLN A 161 5.64 -13.19 6.85
N ALA A 162 6.66 -12.37 6.55
CA ALA A 162 7.28 -12.33 5.23
C ALA A 162 7.92 -13.68 4.82
N MET A 163 8.23 -14.57 5.77
CA MET A 163 8.77 -15.90 5.46
C MET A 163 7.82 -16.73 4.59
N ASP A 164 6.53 -16.57 4.77
CA ASP A 164 5.49 -17.34 4.08
C ASP A 164 5.01 -16.64 2.78
N ASN A 165 5.45 -15.41 2.51
CA ASN A 165 5.10 -14.68 1.30
C ASN A 165 6.16 -14.86 0.20
N PRO A 166 5.89 -15.65 -0.87
CA PRO A 166 6.89 -15.93 -1.92
C PRO A 166 7.35 -14.68 -2.67
N ASN A 167 6.57 -13.60 -2.64
CA ASN A 167 6.87 -12.34 -3.32
C ASN A 167 7.64 -11.36 -2.43
N ALA A 168 7.74 -11.61 -1.12
CA ALA A 168 8.42 -10.71 -0.21
C ALA A 168 9.90 -10.54 -0.58
N TYR A 169 10.39 -9.31 -0.41
CA TYR A 169 11.80 -8.99 -0.65
C TYR A 169 12.74 -9.72 0.31
N SER A 170 12.40 -9.76 1.59
CA SER A 170 13.23 -10.36 2.63
C SER A 170 12.54 -11.60 3.21
N HIS A 171 13.26 -12.72 3.21
CA HIS A 171 12.86 -13.97 3.87
C HIS A 171 13.76 -14.25 5.07
N LYS A 172 14.15 -13.22 5.81
CA LYS A 172 14.97 -13.36 7.02
C LYS A 172 14.15 -12.91 8.23
N PRO A 173 13.85 -13.83 9.17
CA PRO A 173 13.26 -13.44 10.44
C PRO A 173 14.31 -12.75 11.31
N TYR A 174 13.86 -11.88 12.21
CA TYR A 174 14.69 -11.23 13.20
C TYR A 174 14.04 -11.33 14.57
N THR A 175 14.87 -11.56 15.58
CA THR A 175 14.44 -11.44 16.97
C THR A 175 14.28 -9.98 17.39
N ILE A 176 13.48 -9.73 18.41
CA ILE A 176 13.32 -8.38 19.00
C ILE A 176 14.70 -7.81 19.40
N SER A 177 15.56 -8.64 19.98
CA SER A 177 16.91 -8.24 20.39
C SER A 177 17.77 -7.82 19.18
N GLU A 178 17.74 -8.55 18.07
CA GLU A 178 18.49 -8.19 16.86
C GLU A 178 18.00 -6.86 16.29
N ILE A 179 16.69 -6.61 16.30
CA ILE A 179 16.11 -5.35 15.84
C ILE A 179 16.54 -4.20 16.74
N MET A 180 16.43 -4.36 18.05
CA MET A 180 16.81 -3.34 19.02
C MET A 180 18.31 -3.00 18.98
N ASN A 181 19.16 -3.94 18.59
CA ASN A 181 20.61 -3.75 18.43
C ASN A 181 21.01 -3.38 16.99
N SER A 182 20.06 -3.21 16.07
CA SER A 182 20.36 -2.80 14.71
C SER A 182 20.79 -1.33 14.65
N LYS A 183 21.50 -0.97 13.57
CA LYS A 183 22.07 0.37 13.39
C LYS A 183 20.99 1.44 13.42
N ASN A 184 21.20 2.48 14.20
CA ASN A 184 20.37 3.69 14.17
C ASN A 184 20.57 4.45 12.85
N VAL A 185 19.47 4.88 12.24
CA VAL A 185 19.43 5.75 11.03
C VAL A 185 19.08 7.20 11.41
N THR A 186 18.33 7.36 12.50
CA THR A 186 18.11 8.63 13.21
C THR A 186 18.18 8.38 14.71
N GLU A 187 17.98 9.41 15.54
CA GLU A 187 17.94 9.27 17.01
C GLU A 187 16.85 8.27 17.46
N ASP A 188 15.70 8.26 16.79
CA ASP A 188 14.52 7.50 17.20
C ASP A 188 14.18 6.30 16.28
N LEU A 189 14.96 6.06 15.23
CA LEU A 189 14.72 4.98 14.26
C LEU A 189 15.96 4.14 14.02
N ARG A 190 15.77 2.84 13.96
CA ARG A 190 16.76 1.86 13.54
C ARG A 190 16.52 1.43 12.09
N ILE A 191 17.55 0.87 11.48
CA ILE A 191 17.46 0.38 10.09
C ILE A 191 16.37 -0.69 9.92
N LEU A 192 16.16 -1.54 10.93
CA LEU A 192 15.12 -2.57 10.88
C LEU A 192 13.71 -2.06 11.25
N ASP A 193 13.57 -0.81 11.70
CA ASP A 193 12.27 -0.14 11.80
C ASP A 193 11.81 0.46 10.45
N CYS A 194 12.68 0.42 9.45
CA CYS A 194 12.44 0.99 8.13
C CYS A 194 12.21 -0.09 7.08
N SER A 195 11.43 0.28 6.06
CA SER A 195 11.25 -0.57 4.90
C SER A 195 12.48 -0.66 4.02
N TYR A 196 12.55 -1.73 3.23
CA TYR A 196 13.57 -1.88 2.20
C TYR A 196 13.15 -1.14 0.93
N SER A 197 14.10 -0.54 0.23
CA SER A 197 13.89 -0.12 -1.15
C SER A 197 14.07 -1.33 -2.07
N CYS A 198 13.12 -1.56 -2.97
CA CYS A 198 13.14 -2.68 -3.91
C CYS A 198 12.39 -2.34 -5.19
N SER A 199 12.62 -3.15 -6.23
CA SER A 199 11.88 -3.11 -7.50
C SER A 199 10.74 -4.11 -7.47
N GLY A 200 9.59 -3.73 -7.99
CA GLY A 200 8.44 -4.63 -8.11
C GLY A 200 7.24 -3.97 -8.75
N SER A 201 6.25 -4.78 -9.09
CA SER A 201 5.00 -4.35 -9.69
C SER A 201 3.83 -5.21 -9.22
N SER A 202 2.66 -4.60 -9.14
CA SER A 202 1.41 -5.28 -8.84
C SER A 202 0.30 -4.76 -9.75
N SER A 203 -0.54 -5.65 -10.23
CA SER A 203 -1.65 -5.34 -11.12
C SER A 203 -2.94 -5.98 -10.63
N ILE A 204 -4.06 -5.27 -10.78
CA ILE A 204 -5.40 -5.81 -10.55
C ILE A 204 -6.32 -5.48 -11.72
N LEU A 205 -7.26 -6.36 -11.98
CA LEU A 205 -8.33 -6.14 -12.95
C LEU A 205 -9.61 -5.82 -12.21
N LEU A 206 -10.13 -4.63 -12.46
CA LEU A 206 -11.42 -4.18 -11.96
C LEU A 206 -12.48 -4.33 -13.05
N THR A 207 -13.69 -4.74 -12.66
CA THR A 207 -14.80 -4.81 -13.62
C THR A 207 -16.15 -4.52 -12.97
N SER A 208 -17.13 -4.22 -13.80
CA SER A 208 -18.52 -4.01 -13.39
C SER A 208 -19.20 -5.32 -13.00
N GLU A 209 -20.26 -5.23 -12.20
CA GLU A 209 -21.04 -6.38 -11.75
C GLU A 209 -21.62 -7.21 -12.93
N GLU A 210 -21.91 -6.58 -14.05
CA GLU A 210 -22.41 -7.25 -15.24
C GLU A 210 -21.39 -8.21 -15.86
N ASN A 211 -20.09 -7.85 -15.75
CA ASN A 211 -19.01 -8.63 -16.36
C ASN A 211 -18.25 -9.52 -15.36
N ALA A 212 -18.42 -9.34 -14.06
CA ALA A 212 -17.61 -10.00 -13.05
C ALA A 212 -17.57 -11.52 -13.21
N LYS A 213 -18.72 -12.16 -13.40
CA LYS A 213 -18.83 -13.62 -13.57
C LYS A 213 -18.26 -14.18 -14.88
N ARG A 214 -17.95 -13.32 -15.85
CA ARG A 214 -17.23 -13.71 -17.06
C ARG A 214 -15.79 -14.08 -16.76
N PHE A 215 -15.18 -13.40 -15.79
CA PHE A 215 -13.75 -13.48 -15.49
C PHE A 215 -13.44 -14.41 -14.32
N THR A 216 -14.35 -14.52 -13.34
CA THR A 216 -14.16 -15.38 -12.17
C THR A 216 -15.50 -15.81 -11.58
N ASP A 217 -15.52 -16.99 -10.96
CA ASP A 217 -16.67 -17.48 -10.22
C ASP A 217 -16.78 -16.81 -8.83
N GLU A 218 -15.67 -16.28 -8.32
CA GLU A 218 -15.53 -15.67 -6.98
C GLU A 218 -15.01 -14.24 -7.08
N PRO A 219 -15.83 -13.27 -7.53
CA PRO A 219 -15.43 -11.86 -7.59
C PRO A 219 -15.30 -11.26 -6.19
N ILE A 220 -14.25 -10.49 -5.96
CA ILE A 220 -14.03 -9.75 -4.70
C ILE A 220 -14.59 -8.35 -4.86
N TRP A 221 -15.66 -8.03 -4.13
CA TRP A 221 -16.37 -6.76 -4.26
C TRP A 221 -15.70 -5.63 -3.50
N ILE A 222 -15.53 -4.48 -4.15
CA ILE A 222 -15.13 -3.24 -3.48
C ILE A 222 -16.39 -2.61 -2.90
N SER A 223 -16.60 -2.81 -1.61
CA SER A 223 -17.80 -2.35 -0.90
C SER A 223 -17.74 -0.88 -0.49
N GLY A 224 -16.53 -0.35 -0.25
CA GLY A 224 -16.35 1.03 0.14
C GLY A 224 -14.97 1.56 -0.23
N ILE A 225 -14.94 2.85 -0.55
CA ILE A 225 -13.70 3.59 -0.79
C ILE A 225 -13.68 4.86 0.04
N GLY A 226 -12.49 5.29 0.44
CA GLY A 226 -12.30 6.56 1.12
C GLY A 226 -10.97 7.19 0.74
N GLN A 227 -10.99 8.49 0.56
CA GLN A 227 -9.79 9.28 0.28
C GLN A 227 -9.91 10.63 0.98
N LYS A 228 -8.79 11.12 1.48
CA LYS A 228 -8.68 12.45 2.08
C LYS A 228 -7.27 12.96 1.94
N THR A 229 -7.13 14.20 1.52
CA THR A 229 -5.85 14.92 1.49
C THR A 229 -5.84 15.94 2.62
N ASN A 230 -4.76 15.93 3.41
CA ASN A 230 -4.46 16.92 4.42
C ASN A 230 -3.47 17.97 3.88
N SER A 231 -2.94 18.81 4.78
CA SER A 231 -1.90 19.75 4.42
C SER A 231 -0.62 18.99 4.00
N ALA A 232 -0.02 19.39 2.88
CA ALA A 232 1.30 18.96 2.49
C ALA A 232 2.40 19.55 3.40
N SER A 233 2.09 20.57 4.20
CA SER A 233 3.02 21.17 5.15
C SER A 233 3.11 20.33 6.41
N PHE A 234 4.32 19.86 6.71
CA PHE A 234 4.61 18.99 7.84
C PHE A 234 4.18 19.59 9.20
N THR A 235 4.46 20.87 9.40
CA THR A 235 4.18 21.58 10.66
C THR A 235 2.69 21.80 10.95
N LYS A 236 1.82 21.51 10.00
CA LYS A 236 0.37 21.66 10.15
C LYS A 236 -0.37 20.36 10.45
N ASN A 237 0.36 19.26 10.50
CA ASN A 237 -0.22 17.95 10.77
C ASN A 237 0.07 17.52 12.22
N GLU A 238 -0.84 16.76 12.81
CA GLU A 238 -0.56 16.02 14.03
C GLU A 238 0.48 14.93 13.75
N LEU A 239 1.29 14.61 14.78
CA LEU A 239 2.39 13.66 14.65
C LEU A 239 2.08 12.28 15.25
N THR A 240 0.93 12.11 15.91
CA THR A 240 0.50 10.84 16.53
C THR A 240 -0.78 10.28 15.94
N THR A 241 -1.31 10.93 14.91
CA THR A 241 -2.47 10.46 14.14
C THR A 241 -2.41 11.03 12.72
N LEU A 242 -2.86 10.24 11.76
CA LEU A 242 -3.04 10.67 10.38
C LEU A 242 -4.52 10.95 10.15
N SER A 243 -4.96 12.18 10.43
CA SER A 243 -6.38 12.57 10.33
C SER A 243 -6.97 12.39 8.93
N SER A 244 -6.13 12.35 7.89
CA SER A 244 -6.52 11.91 6.55
C SER A 244 -6.92 10.44 6.52
N THR A 245 -6.16 9.55 7.17
CA THR A 245 -6.46 8.13 7.28
C THR A 245 -7.76 7.90 8.03
N VAL A 246 -7.94 8.56 9.19
CA VAL A 246 -9.19 8.50 9.97
C VAL A 246 -10.40 8.89 9.12
N THR A 247 -10.29 10.01 8.39
CA THR A 247 -11.40 10.48 7.55
C THR A 247 -11.68 9.53 6.38
N ALA A 248 -10.63 9.03 5.72
CA ALA A 248 -10.77 8.09 4.61
C ALA A 248 -11.40 6.78 5.07
N ALA A 249 -10.94 6.22 6.20
CA ALA A 249 -11.51 5.02 6.80
C ALA A 249 -13.00 5.17 7.12
N ASN A 250 -13.38 6.24 7.81
CA ASN A 250 -14.78 6.51 8.13
C ASN A 250 -15.68 6.63 6.88
N ASN A 251 -15.16 7.22 5.80
CA ASN A 251 -15.89 7.31 4.53
C ASN A 251 -16.06 5.92 3.90
N ALA A 252 -15.00 5.09 3.90
CA ALA A 252 -15.05 3.74 3.38
C ALA A 252 -16.02 2.85 4.19
N TYR A 253 -15.95 2.87 5.51
CA TYR A 253 -16.88 2.13 6.39
C TYR A 253 -18.32 2.56 6.18
N LYS A 254 -18.57 3.86 6.11
CA LYS A 254 -19.92 4.39 5.83
C LYS A 254 -20.45 3.93 4.48
N MET A 255 -19.62 3.93 3.44
CA MET A 255 -20.01 3.48 2.10
C MET A 255 -20.27 1.97 2.09
N ALA A 256 -19.41 1.19 2.72
CA ALA A 256 -19.53 -0.26 2.84
C ALA A 256 -20.68 -0.69 3.79
N LYS A 257 -21.15 0.21 4.66
CA LYS A 257 -22.14 -0.04 5.72
C LYS A 257 -21.68 -1.08 6.73
N ILE A 258 -20.42 -1.01 7.10
CA ILE A 258 -19.80 -1.86 8.12
C ILE A 258 -19.19 -1.00 9.22
N THR A 259 -18.87 -1.65 10.34
CA THR A 259 -18.08 -1.09 11.43
C THR A 259 -16.64 -1.60 11.37
N PRO A 260 -15.66 -0.93 12.02
CA PRO A 260 -14.28 -1.42 12.09
C PRO A 260 -14.15 -2.83 12.70
N GLN A 261 -15.06 -3.21 13.60
CA GLN A 261 -15.07 -4.52 14.27
C GLN A 261 -15.49 -5.68 13.36
N GLU A 262 -16.03 -5.39 12.18
CA GLU A 262 -16.40 -6.37 11.16
C GLU A 262 -15.26 -6.60 10.14
N ILE A 263 -14.08 -6.02 10.37
CA ILE A 263 -12.90 -6.23 9.54
C ILE A 263 -12.14 -7.47 10.03
N ASP A 264 -12.08 -8.49 9.18
CA ASP A 264 -11.34 -9.72 9.47
C ASP A 264 -9.85 -9.58 9.16
N THR A 265 -9.49 -8.79 8.14
CA THR A 265 -8.13 -8.65 7.65
C THR A 265 -7.87 -7.22 7.19
N ALA A 266 -6.70 -6.68 7.50
CA ALA A 266 -6.29 -5.35 7.06
C ALA A 266 -4.85 -5.36 6.53
N GLU A 267 -4.67 -4.87 5.30
CA GLU A 267 -3.36 -4.57 4.73
C GLU A 267 -3.02 -3.11 4.99
N ILE A 268 -1.94 -2.89 5.72
CA ILE A 268 -1.54 -1.58 6.23
C ILE A 268 -0.24 -1.11 5.60
N HIS A 269 -0.19 0.16 5.18
CA HIS A 269 1.05 0.79 4.75
C HIS A 269 1.90 1.18 5.98
N ASP A 270 2.89 0.36 6.30
CA ASP A 270 3.81 0.54 7.44
C ASP A 270 5.25 0.79 6.98
N ALA A 271 5.47 1.78 6.14
CA ALA A 271 6.81 2.16 5.70
C ALA A 271 7.85 2.23 6.85
N PHE A 272 7.37 2.39 8.07
CA PHE A 272 8.14 2.39 9.32
C PHE A 272 7.31 1.75 10.44
N SER A 273 7.96 1.13 11.43
CA SER A 273 7.26 0.41 12.51
C SER A 273 6.20 1.28 13.22
N VAL A 274 6.48 2.55 13.48
CA VAL A 274 5.51 3.46 14.11
C VAL A 274 4.24 3.67 13.27
N CYS A 275 4.35 3.57 11.94
CA CYS A 275 3.20 3.77 11.05
C CYS A 275 2.15 2.67 11.23
N GLU A 276 2.55 1.44 11.55
CA GLU A 276 1.60 0.37 11.86
C GLU A 276 0.84 0.65 13.15
N LEU A 277 1.54 1.09 14.22
CA LEU A 277 0.90 1.45 15.48
C LEU A 277 -0.13 2.55 15.29
N MET A 278 0.23 3.59 14.54
CA MET A 278 -0.70 4.68 14.22
C MET A 278 -1.87 4.20 13.35
N ALA A 279 -1.60 3.34 12.36
CA ALA A 279 -2.62 2.91 11.41
C ALA A 279 -3.70 2.02 12.05
N VAL A 280 -3.32 1.07 12.89
CA VAL A 280 -4.32 0.22 13.59
C VAL A 280 -5.27 1.04 14.47
N GLU A 281 -4.76 2.13 15.05
CA GLU A 281 -5.54 3.08 15.85
C GLU A 281 -6.39 4.00 14.95
N ASP A 282 -5.80 4.56 13.88
CA ASP A 282 -6.48 5.49 12.97
C ASP A 282 -7.56 4.81 12.12
N LEU A 283 -7.42 3.51 11.86
CA LEU A 283 -8.44 2.67 11.24
C LEU A 283 -9.50 2.18 12.25
N SER A 284 -9.37 2.54 13.53
CA SER A 284 -10.25 2.10 14.62
C SER A 284 -10.34 0.56 14.79
N LEU A 285 -9.26 -0.15 14.41
CA LEU A 285 -9.12 -1.59 14.69
C LEU A 285 -8.80 -1.83 16.18
N THR A 286 -8.28 -0.81 16.86
CA THR A 286 -8.09 -0.75 18.29
C THR A 286 -8.29 0.69 18.79
N GLU A 287 -8.38 0.89 20.10
CA GLU A 287 -8.49 2.23 20.70
C GLU A 287 -7.17 3.00 20.59
N LYS A 288 -7.24 4.33 20.68
CA LYS A 288 -6.04 5.17 20.75
C LYS A 288 -5.18 4.80 21.95
N ASN A 289 -3.86 4.83 21.76
CA ASN A 289 -2.86 4.42 22.75
C ASN A 289 -2.87 2.92 23.10
N THR A 290 -3.45 2.09 22.27
CA THR A 290 -3.43 0.62 22.45
C THR A 290 -2.82 -0.15 21.27
N GLY A 291 -2.35 0.55 20.25
CA GLY A 291 -1.78 -0.05 19.04
C GLY A 291 -0.62 -0.99 19.34
N ALA A 292 0.29 -0.61 20.25
CA ALA A 292 1.41 -1.46 20.64
C ALA A 292 0.95 -2.78 21.31
N MET A 293 -0.04 -2.70 22.20
CA MET A 293 -0.63 -3.89 22.83
C MET A 293 -1.36 -4.76 21.80
N TYR A 294 -2.09 -4.14 20.88
CA TYR A 294 -2.78 -4.84 19.79
C TYR A 294 -1.79 -5.63 18.92
N VAL A 295 -0.71 -4.99 18.46
CA VAL A 295 0.31 -5.64 17.64
C VAL A 295 1.06 -6.73 18.42
N ARG A 296 1.34 -6.51 19.71
CA ARG A 296 1.95 -7.54 20.59
C ARG A 296 1.06 -8.78 20.69
N ASN A 297 -0.24 -8.61 20.82
CA ASN A 297 -1.19 -9.72 20.85
C ASN A 297 -1.16 -10.49 19.53
N LEU A 298 -1.16 -9.81 18.38
CA LEU A 298 -1.01 -10.45 17.07
C LEU A 298 0.32 -11.22 16.93
N PHE A 299 1.41 -10.69 17.47
CA PHE A 299 2.72 -11.36 17.45
C PHE A 299 2.75 -12.65 18.28
N ASN A 300 2.04 -12.66 19.41
CA ASN A 300 2.03 -13.78 20.36
C ASN A 300 0.98 -14.86 20.04
N THR A 301 -0.03 -14.55 19.22
CA THR A 301 -1.02 -15.55 18.81
C THR A 301 -0.49 -16.33 17.61
N GLU A 302 -0.55 -17.68 17.70
CA GLU A 302 -0.39 -18.56 16.55
C GLU A 302 -1.65 -18.57 15.66
N ASP A 303 -2.63 -17.74 16.00
CA ASP A 303 -3.94 -17.73 15.36
C ASP A 303 -3.86 -17.07 13.97
N VAL A 304 -4.05 -17.88 12.95
CA VAL A 304 -3.91 -17.56 11.53
C VAL A 304 -4.99 -16.57 11.05
N SER A 305 -6.05 -16.35 11.81
CA SER A 305 -7.18 -15.48 11.44
C SER A 305 -6.83 -13.99 11.35
N TYR A 306 -5.70 -13.57 11.95
CA TYR A 306 -5.17 -12.20 11.88
C TYR A 306 -3.82 -12.12 11.11
N THR A 307 -3.46 -13.15 10.35
CA THR A 307 -2.11 -13.28 9.75
C THR A 307 -1.89 -12.47 8.49
N HIS A 308 -2.81 -11.67 8.05
CA HIS A 308 -2.65 -10.89 6.81
C HIS A 308 -2.47 -9.38 7.03
N LEU A 309 -1.86 -8.99 8.15
CA LEU A 309 -1.08 -7.75 8.19
C LEU A 309 0.28 -8.03 7.55
N THR A 310 0.27 -8.75 6.44
CA THR A 310 1.46 -8.88 5.62
C THR A 310 1.52 -7.66 4.77
N LEU A 311 2.55 -6.88 5.01
CA LEU A 311 2.99 -5.89 4.05
C LEU A 311 3.23 -6.57 2.71
N PRO A 312 2.49 -6.22 1.66
CA PRO A 312 3.14 -6.22 0.39
C PRO A 312 4.21 -5.17 0.55
N THR A 313 5.42 -5.64 0.85
CA THR A 313 6.62 -4.93 0.54
C THR A 313 6.40 -3.46 0.30
N LYS A 314 6.82 -2.80 1.16
CA LYS A 314 7.45 -1.54 1.09
C LYS A 314 8.09 -1.32 -0.28
N ALA A 315 7.36 -0.79 -1.21
CA ALA A 315 7.92 -0.10 -2.36
C ALA A 315 8.21 1.34 -1.99
#